data_53b6eaeb2c7ae4e630de7ce1e2fce2d4
#
_entry.id   53b6eaeb2c7ae4e630de7ce1e2fce2d4
#
_cell.length_a   1.000
_cell.length_b   1.000
_cell.length_c   1.000
_cell.angle_alpha   90.00
_cell.angle_beta   90.00
_cell.angle_gamma   90.00
#
_symmetry.space_group_name_H-M   'P 1'
#
loop_
_entity.id
_entity.type
_entity.pdbx_description
1 polymer ?
#
loop_
_entity_poly.entity_id
_entity_poly.type
_entity_poly.pdbx_seq_one_letter_code
_entity_poly.pdbx_strand_id
1 'polypeptide(L)'
;MKIAKIDIESFRGIPGHCSLDFRDKSGKACSAIIYGGNGSGKSSIVDAIEYNLQGRIERSEKILIFRRPSAQCMSYVDYKDAITTIEFDNGIINNRSIVFGYDEKMNLITYQRIPEDFLPEYKYSPIVLRRNDIISFNMCEVARKQLLLSQFFYDFNTKLKVEDDPVVLELKEKLLSLKSQRKEWSAEIINITKLSKEEVNKNFNNNFLAFIKSQVAPIGELAFSKAKMIKKTIHPNDYKRVIKLAQDVSKISEEIKSLNHSISSTKTVKDWDESQKFTVLNDAYEKSGKYLSDAFKEITNADYVNNIKLSIANKSTTSFEIEVTLVNGVSILPEKIFSEANYDLMILLLYISMIRVSAEKGQEKVLVLDDVLQSVDATIRTKFMSYILREFYDWQLFITCHDRAWLNQLRHLFNNPTKGGRHQFKEFDIVKWSFDGGPIIDNAGKDECLKKALNTNDINIIASTAGPFLEMICEKLSGFLNCQISRNPDDKYTIGDLWKGVKSALLNIGLEKEVKDINDFMFIRNMVGCHYSSWAEETSDFEILSFANAVQSLYDKTFCDECMSWVSGKFYENNKSCHCGKLHYRKIRKE
;
A
#
# COMPACT_ATOMS: atom_id res chain seq x y z
N MET A 1 10.44 5.92 8.56
CA MET A 1 9.12 5.42 9.04
C MET A 1 8.58 4.37 8.08
N LYS A 2 8.08 3.23 8.59
CA LYS A 2 7.44 2.19 7.77
C LYS A 2 5.94 2.17 8.05
N ILE A 3 5.15 1.85 7.05
CA ILE A 3 3.70 1.73 7.18
C ILE A 3 3.41 0.44 7.94
N ALA A 4 2.79 0.53 9.10
CA ALA A 4 2.41 -0.61 9.92
C ALA A 4 0.99 -1.10 9.61
N LYS A 5 0.07 -0.18 9.33
CA LYS A 5 -1.32 -0.49 9.02
C LYS A 5 -1.94 0.59 8.14
N ILE A 6 -2.89 0.22 7.29
CA ILE A 6 -3.78 1.15 6.61
C ILE A 6 -5.23 0.74 6.81
N ASP A 7 -6.07 1.70 7.15
CA ASP A 7 -7.53 1.61 7.17
C ASP A 7 -8.10 2.55 6.10
N ILE A 8 -9.04 2.05 5.32
CA ILE A 8 -9.61 2.75 4.16
C ILE A 8 -11.14 2.66 4.24
N GLU A 9 -11.82 3.79 4.14
CA GLU A 9 -13.28 3.87 4.15
C GLU A 9 -13.80 4.73 3.00
N SER A 10 -14.80 4.24 2.30
CA SER A 10 -15.51 4.95 1.21
C SER A 10 -14.60 5.64 0.20
N PHE A 11 -13.47 5.00 -0.14
CA PHE A 11 -12.44 5.55 -1.00
C PHE A 11 -12.36 4.78 -2.32
N ARG A 12 -12.60 5.42 -3.45
CA ARG A 12 -12.56 4.86 -4.80
C ARG A 12 -13.35 3.55 -4.93
N GLY A 13 -12.72 2.45 -5.32
CA GLY A 13 -13.32 1.11 -5.42
C GLY A 13 -13.48 0.38 -4.07
N ILE A 14 -13.44 1.10 -2.95
CA ILE A 14 -13.64 0.58 -1.60
C ILE A 14 -14.82 1.32 -0.98
N PRO A 15 -16.07 0.90 -1.26
CA PRO A 15 -17.27 1.59 -0.78
C PRO A 15 -17.51 1.41 0.73
N GLY A 16 -17.07 0.30 1.30
CA GLY A 16 -17.12 0.01 2.73
C GLY A 16 -15.80 0.30 3.42
N HIS A 17 -15.44 -0.60 4.34
CA HIS A 17 -14.18 -0.55 5.10
C HIS A 17 -13.24 -1.64 4.65
N CYS A 18 -11.96 -1.29 4.48
CA CYS A 18 -10.88 -2.23 4.17
C CYS A 18 -9.68 -1.92 5.06
N SER A 19 -9.16 -2.93 5.75
CA SER A 19 -8.01 -2.80 6.66
C SER A 19 -6.92 -3.78 6.26
N LEU A 20 -5.68 -3.29 6.17
CA LEU A 20 -4.49 -4.10 5.94
C LEU A 20 -3.46 -3.81 7.03
N ASP A 21 -3.11 -4.83 7.80
CA ASP A 21 -2.02 -4.78 8.78
C ASP A 21 -0.76 -5.41 8.20
N PHE A 22 0.29 -4.62 8.05
CA PHE A 22 1.57 -5.01 7.46
C PHE A 22 2.60 -5.47 8.49
N ARG A 23 2.22 -5.63 9.76
CA ARG A 23 3.11 -6.15 10.79
C ARG A 23 3.28 -7.66 10.64
N ASP A 24 4.50 -8.12 10.81
CA ASP A 24 4.79 -9.53 10.97
C ASP A 24 4.34 -10.05 12.35
N LYS A 25 4.58 -11.33 12.63
CA LYS A 25 4.22 -11.94 13.93
C LYS A 25 4.97 -11.33 15.13
N SER A 26 6.08 -10.65 14.90
CA SER A 26 6.84 -9.93 15.95
C SER A 26 6.34 -8.49 16.17
N GLY A 27 5.33 -8.06 15.41
CA GLY A 27 4.79 -6.70 15.47
C GLY A 27 5.57 -5.68 14.63
N LYS A 28 6.56 -6.11 13.84
CA LYS A 28 7.39 -5.24 13.03
C LYS A 28 6.79 -5.05 11.64
N ALA A 29 6.74 -3.79 11.17
CA ALA A 29 6.28 -3.49 9.82
C ALA A 29 7.19 -4.11 8.76
N CYS A 30 6.59 -4.79 7.78
CA CYS A 30 7.28 -5.49 6.71
C CYS A 30 6.69 -5.11 5.33
N SER A 31 7.32 -5.60 4.27
CA SER A 31 6.85 -5.45 2.90
C SER A 31 5.54 -6.22 2.67
N ALA A 32 4.84 -5.94 1.57
CA ALA A 32 3.59 -6.62 1.24
C ALA A 32 3.50 -7.03 -0.23
N ILE A 33 2.91 -8.19 -0.49
CA ILE A 33 2.46 -8.61 -1.80
C ILE A 33 0.93 -8.64 -1.77
N ILE A 34 0.30 -7.87 -2.66
CA ILE A 34 -1.15 -7.78 -2.79
C ILE A 34 -1.54 -8.48 -4.09
N TYR A 35 -2.10 -9.68 -3.96
CA TYR A 35 -2.55 -10.48 -5.09
C TYR A 35 -4.06 -10.37 -5.26
N GLY A 36 -4.51 -10.39 -6.51
CA GLY A 36 -5.95 -10.46 -6.84
C GLY A 36 -6.19 -10.30 -8.33
N GLY A 37 -7.31 -10.79 -8.82
CA GLY A 37 -7.70 -10.67 -10.23
C GLY A 37 -7.84 -9.21 -10.69
N ASN A 38 -8.01 -9.01 -12.00
CA ASN A 38 -8.30 -7.67 -12.53
C ASN A 38 -9.64 -7.18 -11.99
N GLY A 39 -9.73 -5.90 -11.63
CA GLY A 39 -10.93 -5.31 -11.02
C GLY A 39 -11.15 -5.66 -9.54
N SER A 40 -10.24 -6.39 -8.89
CA SER A 40 -10.39 -6.78 -7.48
C SER A 40 -10.20 -5.66 -6.45
N GLY A 41 -9.78 -4.46 -6.87
CA GLY A 41 -9.59 -3.31 -5.96
C GLY A 41 -8.13 -3.05 -5.55
N LYS A 42 -7.13 -3.82 -6.03
CA LYS A 42 -5.70 -3.62 -5.74
C LYS A 42 -5.25 -2.17 -5.90
N SER A 43 -5.53 -1.59 -7.07
CA SER A 43 -5.12 -0.21 -7.36
C SER A 43 -5.85 0.82 -6.50
N SER A 44 -7.04 0.51 -5.95
CA SER A 44 -7.69 1.42 -4.99
C SER A 44 -6.97 1.42 -3.63
N ILE A 45 -6.40 0.29 -3.22
CA ILE A 45 -5.55 0.20 -2.03
C ILE A 45 -4.25 1.00 -2.25
N VAL A 46 -3.62 0.83 -3.41
CA VAL A 46 -2.42 1.59 -3.78
C VAL A 46 -2.69 3.09 -3.83
N ASP A 47 -3.81 3.50 -4.43
CA ASP A 47 -4.23 4.89 -4.49
C ASP A 47 -4.49 5.47 -3.08
N ALA A 48 -5.03 4.67 -2.16
CA ALA A 48 -5.24 5.11 -0.78
C ALA A 48 -3.92 5.34 -0.04
N ILE A 49 -2.91 4.48 -0.25
CA ILE A 49 -1.56 4.67 0.28
C ILE A 49 -0.95 5.96 -0.28
N GLU A 50 -0.98 6.13 -1.60
CA GLU A 50 -0.43 7.32 -2.27
C GLU A 50 -1.14 8.59 -1.80
N TYR A 51 -2.48 8.59 -1.78
CA TYR A 51 -3.28 9.72 -1.33
C TYR A 51 -2.99 10.09 0.13
N ASN A 52 -2.94 9.10 1.01
CA ASN A 52 -2.65 9.36 2.42
C ASN A 52 -1.27 9.99 2.62
N LEU A 53 -0.23 9.47 1.95
CA LEU A 53 1.15 9.93 2.12
C LEU A 53 1.43 11.23 1.35
N GLN A 54 0.92 11.36 0.12
CA GLN A 54 1.27 12.45 -0.80
C GLN A 54 0.16 13.49 -0.99
N GLY A 55 -1.06 13.24 -0.50
CA GLY A 55 -2.20 14.16 -0.65
C GLY A 55 -2.81 14.20 -2.05
N ARG A 56 -2.30 13.39 -2.96
CA ARG A 56 -2.74 13.32 -4.36
C ARG A 56 -2.63 11.90 -4.89
N ILE A 57 -3.29 11.65 -6.00
CA ILE A 57 -3.12 10.41 -6.78
C ILE A 57 -2.62 10.84 -8.15
N GLU A 58 -1.37 10.54 -8.47
CA GLU A 58 -0.70 11.05 -9.68
C GLU A 58 -1.45 10.65 -10.97
N ARG A 59 -1.95 9.42 -11.06
CA ARG A 59 -2.74 8.98 -12.23
C ARG A 59 -4.02 9.76 -12.43
N SER A 60 -4.63 10.31 -11.37
CA SER A 60 -5.86 11.10 -11.44
C SER A 60 -5.60 12.50 -12.01
N GLU A 61 -4.44 13.07 -11.77
CA GLU A 61 -4.04 14.37 -12.31
C GLU A 61 -3.80 14.33 -13.82
N LYS A 62 -3.43 13.17 -14.35
CA LYS A 62 -3.17 12.96 -15.78
C LYS A 62 -4.45 12.85 -16.63
N ILE A 63 -5.59 12.58 -16.00
CA ILE A 63 -6.88 12.47 -16.71
C ILE A 63 -7.54 13.84 -16.78
N LEU A 64 -7.36 14.54 -17.91
CA LEU A 64 -7.90 15.89 -18.20
C LEU A 64 -9.42 16.06 -18.03
N ILE A 65 -10.18 14.98 -17.95
CA ILE A 65 -11.65 14.96 -17.82
C ILE A 65 -12.10 15.37 -16.42
N PHE A 66 -11.26 15.20 -15.41
CA PHE A 66 -11.63 15.41 -14.02
C PHE A 66 -10.90 16.63 -13.43
N ARG A 67 -11.54 17.78 -13.46
CA ARG A 67 -11.00 19.06 -12.92
C ARG A 67 -10.96 19.14 -11.39
N ARG A 68 -11.41 18.11 -10.67
CA ARG A 68 -11.44 18.06 -9.20
C ARG A 68 -10.86 16.74 -8.70
N PRO A 69 -9.58 16.68 -8.38
CA PRO A 69 -8.92 15.45 -7.89
C PRO A 69 -9.62 14.82 -6.69
N SER A 70 -10.14 15.63 -5.76
CA SER A 70 -10.85 15.16 -4.57
C SER A 70 -12.08 14.32 -4.89
N ALA A 71 -12.92 14.73 -5.85
CA ALA A 71 -14.13 14.00 -6.21
C ALA A 71 -13.86 12.60 -6.76
N GLN A 72 -12.69 12.38 -7.36
CA GLN A 72 -12.28 11.06 -7.89
C GLN A 72 -11.87 10.06 -6.82
N CYS A 73 -11.46 10.56 -5.67
CA CYS A 73 -11.04 9.72 -4.57
C CYS A 73 -12.23 9.17 -3.77
N MET A 74 -13.43 9.75 -3.95
CA MET A 74 -14.63 9.27 -3.26
C MET A 74 -15.17 7.99 -3.91
N SER A 75 -15.78 7.14 -3.09
CA SER A 75 -16.55 6.02 -3.58
C SER A 75 -17.86 6.49 -4.21
N TYR A 76 -18.49 5.62 -4.99
CA TYR A 76 -19.82 5.84 -5.58
C TYR A 76 -20.96 5.76 -4.55
N VAL A 77 -20.67 5.41 -3.29
CA VAL A 77 -21.68 5.32 -2.23
C VAL A 77 -22.06 6.73 -1.76
N ASP A 78 -23.36 6.97 -1.68
CA ASP A 78 -23.97 8.27 -1.45
C ASP A 78 -23.33 9.08 -0.31
N TYR A 79 -22.76 10.23 -0.69
CA TYR A 79 -22.33 11.33 0.20
C TYR A 79 -21.56 10.91 1.47
N LYS A 80 -20.85 9.78 1.42
CA LYS A 80 -19.96 9.37 2.51
C LYS A 80 -18.59 9.98 2.35
N ASP A 81 -18.02 10.45 3.44
CA ASP A 81 -16.65 10.92 3.49
C ASP A 81 -15.68 9.77 3.15
N ALA A 82 -14.71 10.06 2.30
CA ALA A 82 -13.63 9.12 2.01
C ALA A 82 -12.50 9.32 3.02
N ILE A 83 -12.15 8.26 3.76
CA ILE A 83 -11.17 8.32 4.84
C ILE A 83 -10.04 7.34 4.57
N THR A 84 -8.81 7.79 4.75
CA THR A 84 -7.63 6.94 4.74
C THR A 84 -6.81 7.20 6.00
N THR A 85 -6.50 6.16 6.75
CA THR A 85 -5.70 6.26 7.98
C THR A 85 -4.51 5.33 7.87
N ILE A 86 -3.29 5.87 7.98
CA ILE A 86 -2.05 5.10 8.05
C ILE A 86 -1.48 5.20 9.46
N GLU A 87 -1.19 4.05 10.05
CA GLU A 87 -0.39 3.92 11.25
C GLU A 87 1.03 3.52 10.86
N PHE A 88 2.03 4.22 11.40
CA PHE A 88 3.44 3.92 11.17
C PHE A 88 4.03 3.08 12.30
N ASP A 89 5.20 2.49 12.03
CA ASP A 89 5.95 1.64 12.98
C ASP A 89 6.45 2.39 14.23
N ASN A 90 6.51 3.71 14.19
CA ASN A 90 6.84 4.59 15.31
C ASN A 90 5.62 5.08 16.11
N GLY A 91 4.41 4.60 15.78
CA GLY A 91 3.16 4.96 16.45
C GLY A 91 2.50 6.25 15.95
N ILE A 92 3.08 6.94 14.97
CA ILE A 92 2.45 8.10 14.33
C ILE A 92 1.27 7.61 13.51
N ILE A 93 0.15 8.32 13.58
CA ILE A 93 -1.06 8.06 12.80
C ILE A 93 -1.31 9.25 11.88
N ASN A 94 -1.38 9.00 10.58
CA ASN A 94 -1.73 9.98 9.58
C ASN A 94 -3.16 9.72 9.08
N ASN A 95 -4.08 10.64 9.34
CA ASN A 95 -5.46 10.55 8.89
C ASN A 95 -5.71 11.63 7.83
N ARG A 96 -6.16 11.21 6.66
CA ARG A 96 -6.51 12.10 5.56
C ARG A 96 -7.90 11.74 5.03
N SER A 97 -8.75 12.74 4.86
CA SER A 97 -10.11 12.52 4.40
C SER A 97 -10.55 13.53 3.35
N ILE A 98 -11.49 13.08 2.53
CA ILE A 98 -12.22 13.93 1.58
C ILE A 98 -13.65 13.99 2.06
N VAL A 99 -14.12 15.17 2.36
CA VAL A 99 -15.43 15.41 2.96
C VAL A 99 -16.30 16.29 2.07
N PHE A 100 -17.59 16.19 2.25
CA PHE A 100 -18.55 17.08 1.61
C PHE A 100 -18.66 18.41 2.37
N GLY A 101 -18.91 19.48 1.64
CA GLY A 101 -19.17 20.80 2.19
C GLY A 101 -19.85 21.69 1.17
N TYR A 102 -19.99 22.97 1.49
CA TYR A 102 -20.64 23.93 0.62
C TYR A 102 -19.68 25.07 0.27
N ASP A 103 -19.70 25.48 -1.00
CA ASP A 103 -18.96 26.67 -1.46
C ASP A 103 -19.65 27.97 -1.01
N GLU A 104 -19.09 29.10 -1.44
CA GLU A 104 -19.66 30.43 -1.10
C GLU A 104 -21.06 30.67 -1.66
N LYS A 105 -21.43 29.94 -2.69
CA LYS A 105 -22.73 30.02 -3.36
C LYS A 105 -23.70 28.93 -2.88
N MET A 106 -23.35 28.22 -1.80
CA MET A 106 -24.11 27.07 -1.28
C MET A 106 -24.18 25.87 -2.22
N ASN A 107 -23.28 25.75 -3.18
CA ASN A 107 -23.17 24.53 -3.96
C ASN A 107 -22.41 23.47 -3.16
N LEU A 108 -22.85 22.23 -3.29
CA LEU A 108 -22.17 21.07 -2.69
C LEU A 108 -20.79 20.90 -3.36
N ILE A 109 -19.74 20.89 -2.56
CA ILE A 109 -18.36 20.67 -3.00
C ILE A 109 -17.69 19.61 -2.14
N THR A 110 -16.60 19.07 -2.66
CA THR A 110 -15.70 18.20 -1.89
C THR A 110 -14.41 18.95 -1.56
N TYR A 111 -13.88 18.71 -0.37
CA TYR A 111 -12.61 19.27 0.05
C TYR A 111 -11.83 18.27 0.91
N GLN A 112 -10.51 18.42 0.93
CA GLN A 112 -9.64 17.55 1.73
C GLN A 112 -9.53 18.09 3.16
N ARG A 113 -9.64 17.17 4.14
CA ARG A 113 -9.15 17.43 5.51
C ARG A 113 -7.76 16.83 5.62
N ILE A 114 -6.80 17.69 5.89
CA ILE A 114 -5.39 17.34 6.00
C ILE A 114 -5.04 17.27 7.48
N PRO A 115 -4.26 16.26 7.93
CA PRO A 115 -3.82 16.17 9.32
C PRO A 115 -3.02 17.40 9.74
N GLU A 116 -2.99 17.66 11.05
CA GLU A 116 -2.21 18.77 11.63
C GLU A 116 -0.71 18.54 11.41
N ASP A 117 -0.26 17.29 11.47
CA ASP A 117 1.13 16.91 11.28
C ASP A 117 1.40 16.58 9.80
N PHE A 118 2.27 17.34 9.21
CA PHE A 118 2.73 17.19 7.86
C PHE A 118 3.87 16.16 7.81
N LEU A 119 3.82 15.22 6.87
CA LEU A 119 4.88 14.23 6.63
C LEU A 119 5.73 14.65 5.41
N PRO A 120 6.70 15.56 5.57
CA PRO A 120 7.49 16.06 4.45
C PRO A 120 8.28 14.97 3.76
N GLU A 121 8.66 13.91 4.48
CA GLU A 121 9.50 12.82 4.03
C GLU A 121 8.88 11.98 2.90
N TYR A 122 7.57 12.12 2.66
CA TYR A 122 6.85 11.40 1.59
C TYR A 122 6.44 12.26 0.40
N LYS A 123 6.71 13.57 0.41
CA LYS A 123 6.11 14.49 -0.57
C LYS A 123 6.93 14.81 -1.80
N TYR A 124 8.23 14.67 -1.70
CA TYR A 124 9.14 15.21 -2.72
C TYR A 124 9.36 14.31 -3.93
N SER A 125 9.06 13.01 -3.80
CA SER A 125 9.27 12.05 -4.87
C SER A 125 8.09 11.10 -4.96
N PRO A 126 7.68 10.69 -6.17
CA PRO A 126 6.71 9.61 -6.33
C PRO A 126 7.17 8.36 -5.59
N ILE A 127 6.26 7.77 -4.82
CA ILE A 127 6.50 6.48 -4.13
C ILE A 127 5.84 5.32 -4.86
N VAL A 128 4.93 5.61 -5.77
CA VAL A 128 4.16 4.62 -6.53
C VAL A 128 4.60 4.67 -7.98
N LEU A 129 4.95 3.52 -8.52
CA LEU A 129 5.21 3.33 -9.94
C LEU A 129 4.14 2.43 -10.54
N ARG A 130 3.54 2.87 -11.63
CA ARG A 130 2.50 2.16 -12.38
C ARG A 130 2.93 1.96 -13.83
N ARG A 131 2.41 0.92 -14.45
CA ARG A 131 2.63 0.69 -15.89
C ARG A 131 2.26 1.92 -16.74
N ASN A 132 1.19 2.61 -16.37
CA ASN A 132 0.76 3.80 -17.10
C ASN A 132 1.78 4.96 -17.03
N ASP A 133 2.62 5.01 -16.02
CA ASP A 133 3.66 6.03 -15.89
C ASP A 133 4.75 5.83 -16.95
N ILE A 134 5.14 4.56 -17.19
CA ILE A 134 6.09 4.17 -18.23
C ILE A 134 5.53 4.50 -19.63
N ILE A 135 4.29 4.06 -19.92
CA ILE A 135 3.62 4.32 -21.19
C ILE A 135 3.46 5.84 -21.42
N SER A 136 3.03 6.56 -20.40
CA SER A 136 2.85 8.02 -20.49
C SER A 136 4.16 8.75 -20.76
N PHE A 137 5.27 8.30 -20.15
CA PHE A 137 6.59 8.86 -20.41
C PHE A 137 7.01 8.65 -21.87
N ASN A 138 6.78 7.47 -22.42
CA ASN A 138 7.12 7.15 -23.81
C ASN A 138 6.35 8.00 -24.82
N MET A 139 5.08 8.29 -24.54
CA MET A 139 4.18 9.02 -25.43
C MET A 139 4.26 10.55 -25.27
N CYS A 140 4.97 11.07 -24.27
CA CYS A 140 4.99 12.49 -24.00
C CYS A 140 6.04 13.24 -24.83
N GLU A 141 5.73 14.51 -25.17
CA GLU A 141 6.69 15.45 -25.68
C GLU A 141 7.82 15.74 -24.66
N VAL A 142 8.97 16.19 -25.13
CA VAL A 142 10.17 16.45 -24.31
C VAL A 142 9.89 17.36 -23.13
N ALA A 143 9.11 18.43 -23.30
CA ALA A 143 8.75 19.34 -22.21
C ALA A 143 7.97 18.66 -21.09
N ARG A 144 7.11 17.70 -21.42
CA ARG A 144 6.34 16.95 -20.43
C ARG A 144 7.17 15.85 -19.76
N LYS A 145 8.10 15.22 -20.49
CA LYS A 145 9.11 14.33 -19.91
C LYS A 145 9.91 15.04 -18.82
N GLN A 146 10.32 16.29 -19.08
CA GLN A 146 11.01 17.13 -18.11
C GLN A 146 10.17 17.40 -16.86
N LEU A 147 8.88 17.72 -17.05
CA LEU A 147 7.97 17.95 -15.93
C LEU A 147 7.81 16.68 -15.07
N LEU A 148 7.68 15.51 -15.68
CA LEU A 148 7.59 14.25 -14.97
C LEU A 148 8.84 13.94 -14.16
N LEU A 149 10.02 14.18 -14.71
CA LEU A 149 11.28 13.96 -14.00
C LEU A 149 11.55 15.01 -12.92
N SER A 150 11.07 16.22 -13.10
CA SER A 150 11.22 17.29 -12.10
C SER A 150 10.48 17.00 -10.79
N GLN A 151 9.47 16.13 -10.82
CA GLN A 151 8.75 15.70 -9.62
C GLN A 151 9.65 14.94 -8.62
N PHE A 152 10.71 14.29 -9.10
CA PHE A 152 11.66 13.58 -8.24
C PHE A 152 12.63 14.50 -7.49
N PHE A 153 12.74 15.76 -7.91
CA PHE A 153 13.68 16.72 -7.35
C PHE A 153 12.97 18.05 -7.10
N TYR A 154 11.90 17.97 -6.34
CA TYR A 154 10.99 19.07 -6.05
C TYR A 154 11.71 20.34 -5.55
N ASP A 155 12.68 20.18 -4.64
CA ASP A 155 13.46 21.30 -4.09
C ASP A 155 14.26 22.07 -5.14
N PHE A 156 14.39 21.52 -6.36
CA PHE A 156 15.16 22.09 -7.46
C PHE A 156 14.30 22.68 -8.57
N ASN A 157 12.97 22.53 -8.48
CA ASN A 157 12.06 22.96 -9.54
C ASN A 157 11.64 24.41 -9.35
N THR A 158 12.43 25.30 -9.90
CA THR A 158 12.32 26.76 -9.73
C THR A 158 11.33 27.46 -10.67
N LYS A 159 10.70 26.74 -11.57
CA LYS A 159 9.71 27.28 -12.51
C LYS A 159 8.27 26.96 -12.14
N LEU A 160 8.03 26.12 -11.14
CA LEU A 160 6.70 26.07 -10.54
C LEU A 160 6.46 27.43 -9.90
N LYS A 161 5.49 28.16 -10.41
CA LYS A 161 4.99 29.35 -9.72
C LYS A 161 4.78 28.97 -8.27
N VAL A 162 5.08 29.83 -7.34
CA VAL A 162 4.82 29.61 -5.89
C VAL A 162 3.38 29.14 -5.64
N GLU A 163 2.48 29.41 -6.60
CA GLU A 163 1.10 28.91 -6.61
C GLU A 163 0.94 27.42 -6.89
N ASP A 164 1.93 26.79 -7.52
CA ASP A 164 1.95 25.36 -7.90
C ASP A 164 2.87 24.53 -6.98
N ASP A 165 3.46 25.17 -5.94
CA ASP A 165 4.22 24.49 -4.90
C ASP A 165 3.32 23.49 -4.16
N PRO A 166 3.60 22.16 -4.16
CA PRO A 166 2.78 21.19 -3.43
C PRO A 166 2.58 21.55 -1.96
N VAL A 167 3.59 22.11 -1.30
CA VAL A 167 3.47 22.60 0.08
C VAL A 167 2.48 23.76 0.16
N VAL A 168 2.57 24.70 -0.75
CA VAL A 168 1.64 25.85 -0.83
C VAL A 168 0.24 25.38 -1.24
N LEU A 169 0.14 24.42 -2.18
CA LEU A 169 -1.14 23.83 -2.57
C LEU A 169 -1.81 23.13 -1.38
N GLU A 170 -1.06 22.35 -0.62
CA GLU A 170 -1.59 21.68 0.56
C GLU A 170 -2.00 22.66 1.66
N LEU A 171 -1.17 23.69 1.93
CA LEU A 171 -1.56 24.75 2.86
C LEU A 171 -2.81 25.50 2.40
N LYS A 172 -2.96 25.72 1.08
CA LYS A 172 -4.17 26.31 0.47
C LYS A 172 -5.38 25.38 0.61
N GLU A 173 -5.20 24.06 0.41
CA GLU A 173 -6.28 23.09 0.62
C GLU A 173 -6.70 23.02 2.08
N LYS A 174 -5.75 22.97 3.02
CA LYS A 174 -6.02 23.06 4.45
C LYS A 174 -6.77 24.36 4.79
N LEU A 175 -6.34 25.48 4.21
CA LEU A 175 -7.00 26.76 4.38
C LEU A 175 -8.45 26.75 3.87
N LEU A 176 -8.70 26.12 2.72
CA LEU A 176 -10.06 25.97 2.15
C LEU A 176 -10.94 25.09 3.05
N SER A 177 -10.40 24.00 3.55
CA SER A 177 -11.04 23.09 4.50
C SER A 177 -11.50 23.83 5.76
N LEU A 178 -10.60 24.56 6.42
CA LEU A 178 -10.89 25.32 7.62
C LEU A 178 -11.90 26.46 7.37
N LYS A 179 -11.79 27.14 6.21
CA LYS A 179 -12.79 28.15 5.81
C LYS A 179 -14.17 27.54 5.60
N SER A 180 -14.27 26.36 5.01
CA SER A 180 -15.54 25.65 4.83
C SER A 180 -16.15 25.24 6.18
N GLN A 181 -15.36 24.65 7.07
CA GLN A 181 -15.80 24.25 8.41
C GLN A 181 -16.26 25.43 9.26
N ARG A 182 -15.51 26.55 9.22
CA ARG A 182 -15.91 27.80 9.88
C ARG A 182 -17.26 28.29 9.39
N LYS A 183 -17.50 28.18 8.09
CA LYS A 183 -18.73 28.62 7.45
C LYS A 183 -19.92 27.74 7.82
N GLU A 184 -19.73 26.43 7.90
CA GLU A 184 -20.73 25.47 8.35
C GLU A 184 -21.19 25.79 9.79
N TRP A 185 -20.23 25.91 10.71
CA TRP A 185 -20.53 26.24 12.10
C TRP A 185 -21.16 27.63 12.28
N SER A 186 -20.74 28.60 11.47
CA SER A 186 -21.38 29.93 11.48
C SER A 186 -22.80 29.90 10.91
N ALA A 187 -23.05 29.07 9.91
CA ALA A 187 -24.42 28.88 9.38
C ALA A 187 -25.35 28.25 10.44
N GLU A 188 -24.83 27.29 11.23
CA GLU A 188 -25.58 26.72 12.33
C GLU A 188 -25.88 27.77 13.43
N ILE A 189 -24.87 28.58 13.79
CA ILE A 189 -25.08 29.72 14.73
C ILE A 189 -26.17 30.67 14.20
N ILE A 190 -26.12 31.06 12.92
CA ILE A 190 -27.13 31.93 12.28
C ILE A 190 -28.50 31.28 12.34
N ASN A 191 -28.58 29.99 12.06
CA ASN A 191 -29.88 29.27 12.07
C ASN A 191 -30.50 29.24 13.47
N ILE A 192 -29.72 29.01 14.51
CA ILE A 192 -30.18 28.97 15.91
C ILE A 192 -30.51 30.39 16.41
N THR A 193 -29.61 31.35 16.16
CA THR A 193 -29.73 32.70 16.75
C THR A 193 -30.55 33.66 15.90
N LYS A 194 -30.76 33.37 14.62
CA LYS A 194 -31.38 34.27 13.61
C LYS A 194 -30.69 35.64 13.52
N LEU A 195 -29.37 35.70 13.80
CA LEU A 195 -28.52 36.88 13.53
C LEU A 195 -28.32 37.05 12.02
N SER A 196 -27.99 38.27 11.56
CA SER A 196 -27.73 38.49 10.14
C SER A 196 -26.40 37.87 9.71
N LYS A 197 -26.37 37.28 8.52
CA LYS A 197 -25.19 36.65 7.94
C LYS A 197 -24.03 37.66 7.80
N GLU A 198 -24.31 38.89 7.47
CA GLU A 198 -23.31 39.95 7.30
C GLU A 198 -22.65 40.31 8.63
N GLU A 199 -23.40 40.42 9.72
CA GLU A 199 -22.86 40.71 11.05
C GLU A 199 -22.00 39.60 11.56
N VAL A 200 -22.40 38.34 11.38
CA VAL A 200 -21.62 37.16 11.78
C VAL A 200 -20.32 37.09 11.00
N ASN A 201 -20.37 37.26 9.68
CA ASN A 201 -19.16 37.16 8.83
C ASN A 201 -18.15 38.30 9.08
N LYS A 202 -18.61 39.52 9.35
CA LYS A 202 -17.72 40.65 9.66
C LYS A 202 -16.89 40.46 10.92
N ASN A 203 -17.33 39.63 11.85
CA ASN A 203 -16.70 39.46 13.16
C ASN A 203 -15.77 38.25 13.27
N PHE A 204 -15.56 37.44 12.21
CA PHE A 204 -14.66 36.28 12.26
C PHE A 204 -13.21 36.62 12.66
N ASN A 205 -12.73 37.76 12.27
CA ASN A 205 -11.36 38.20 12.52
C ASN A 205 -11.19 38.96 13.87
N ASN A 206 -12.30 39.29 14.51
CA ASN A 206 -12.34 39.88 15.83
C ASN A 206 -12.76 38.80 16.82
N ASN A 207 -12.62 39.02 18.13
CA ASN A 207 -13.00 38.02 19.13
C ASN A 207 -14.47 37.56 18.93
N PHE A 208 -14.65 36.54 18.07
CA PHE A 208 -15.97 36.06 17.61
C PHE A 208 -16.83 35.57 18.78
N LEU A 209 -16.20 34.91 19.76
CA LEU A 209 -16.89 34.46 20.98
C LEU A 209 -17.43 35.64 21.77
N ALA A 210 -16.65 36.72 21.93
CA ALA A 210 -17.09 37.92 22.64
C ALA A 210 -18.23 38.62 21.86
N PHE A 211 -18.14 38.66 20.52
CA PHE A 211 -19.21 39.18 19.69
C PHE A 211 -20.53 38.39 19.91
N ILE A 212 -20.51 37.06 19.82
CA ILE A 212 -21.74 36.25 20.04
C ILE A 212 -22.28 36.45 21.45
N LYS A 213 -21.44 36.48 22.49
CA LYS A 213 -21.87 36.75 23.87
C LYS A 213 -22.49 38.13 24.05
N SER A 214 -22.12 39.11 23.21
CA SER A 214 -22.69 40.46 23.26
C SER A 214 -24.03 40.56 22.55
N GLN A 215 -24.34 39.64 21.63
CA GLN A 215 -25.57 39.69 20.82
C GLN A 215 -26.64 38.71 21.28
N VAL A 216 -26.28 37.65 21.99
CA VAL A 216 -27.18 36.52 22.34
C VAL A 216 -27.09 36.23 23.84
N ALA A 217 -28.24 35.98 24.47
CA ALA A 217 -28.38 35.56 25.87
C ALA A 217 -29.39 34.39 26.01
N PRO A 218 -29.24 33.57 27.07
CA PRO A 218 -30.26 32.56 27.39
C PRO A 218 -31.50 33.22 27.98
N ILE A 219 -32.66 32.63 27.71
CA ILE A 219 -33.95 33.07 28.28
C ILE A 219 -33.85 32.91 29.79
N GLY A 220 -34.16 33.99 30.54
CA GLY A 220 -34.21 34.01 32.02
C GLY A 220 -32.98 34.56 32.72
N GLU A 221 -31.87 34.88 32.03
CA GLU A 221 -30.63 35.38 32.66
C GLU A 221 -30.28 36.84 32.32
N LEU A 222 -31.20 37.67 31.92
CA LEU A 222 -30.95 39.06 31.57
C LEU A 222 -30.77 39.95 32.81
N ALA A 223 -29.52 40.32 33.12
CA ALA A 223 -29.24 41.42 34.05
C ALA A 223 -29.57 42.76 33.38
N PHE A 224 -30.27 43.68 34.08
CA PHE A 224 -30.78 44.97 33.58
C PHE A 224 -29.75 45.85 32.86
N SER A 225 -28.45 45.73 33.22
CA SER A 225 -27.35 46.53 32.68
C SER A 225 -26.89 46.06 31.28
N LYS A 226 -27.15 44.80 30.89
CA LYS A 226 -26.73 44.24 29.59
C LYS A 226 -27.87 44.17 28.56
N ALA A 227 -29.12 44.45 28.93
CA ALA A 227 -30.31 44.32 28.10
C ALA A 227 -30.29 45.17 26.82
N LYS A 228 -29.61 46.33 26.82
CA LYS A 228 -29.54 47.23 25.65
C LYS A 228 -28.66 46.73 24.50
N MET A 229 -27.75 45.76 24.71
CA MET A 229 -26.81 45.24 23.68
C MET A 229 -27.25 43.90 23.11
N ILE A 230 -28.10 43.15 23.80
CA ILE A 230 -28.51 41.79 23.41
C ILE A 230 -29.63 41.87 22.38
N LYS A 231 -29.38 41.35 21.20
CA LYS A 231 -30.35 41.34 20.09
C LYS A 231 -31.28 40.15 20.10
N LYS A 232 -30.85 39.01 20.67
CA LYS A 232 -31.60 37.76 20.65
C LYS A 232 -31.51 37.00 21.97
N THR A 233 -32.61 36.42 22.38
CA THR A 233 -32.71 35.47 23.48
C THR A 233 -33.08 34.10 22.95
N ILE A 234 -32.39 33.05 23.40
CA ILE A 234 -32.61 31.68 22.95
C ILE A 234 -32.70 30.73 24.14
N HIS A 235 -33.18 29.50 23.90
CA HIS A 235 -33.26 28.47 24.94
C HIS A 235 -31.88 28.17 25.55
N PRO A 236 -31.77 27.91 26.87
CA PRO A 236 -30.48 27.68 27.53
C PRO A 236 -29.61 26.58 26.91
N ASN A 237 -30.22 25.49 26.43
CA ASN A 237 -29.52 24.43 25.75
C ASN A 237 -28.91 24.88 24.40
N ASP A 238 -29.70 25.64 23.64
CA ASP A 238 -29.25 26.23 22.37
C ASP A 238 -28.16 27.28 22.61
N TYR A 239 -28.23 28.03 23.70
CA TYR A 239 -27.22 28.98 24.08
C TYR A 239 -25.87 28.26 24.37
N LYS A 240 -25.88 27.15 25.14
CA LYS A 240 -24.69 26.35 25.39
C LYS A 240 -24.08 25.83 24.09
N ARG A 241 -24.90 25.34 23.16
CA ARG A 241 -24.48 24.87 21.85
C ARG A 241 -23.86 26.00 21.01
N VAL A 242 -24.50 27.15 20.95
CA VAL A 242 -24.02 28.33 20.22
C VAL A 242 -22.69 28.84 20.81
N ILE A 243 -22.53 28.87 22.12
CA ILE A 243 -21.27 29.28 22.76
C ILE A 243 -20.14 28.31 22.43
N LYS A 244 -20.40 27.00 22.42
CA LYS A 244 -19.41 25.99 22.01
C LYS A 244 -18.99 26.19 20.56
N LEU A 245 -19.95 26.29 19.65
CA LEU A 245 -19.69 26.56 18.22
C LEU A 245 -18.91 27.87 18.02
N ALA A 246 -19.22 28.93 18.80
CA ALA A 246 -18.51 30.19 18.71
C ALA A 246 -17.05 30.09 19.21
N GLN A 247 -16.77 29.24 20.20
CA GLN A 247 -15.40 28.92 20.62
C GLN A 247 -14.64 28.21 19.50
N ASP A 248 -15.26 27.20 18.89
CA ASP A 248 -14.67 26.43 17.80
C ASP A 248 -14.42 27.32 16.57
N VAL A 249 -15.36 28.22 16.22
CA VAL A 249 -15.17 29.23 15.15
C VAL A 249 -14.01 30.19 15.47
N SER A 250 -13.86 30.61 16.73
CA SER A 250 -12.74 31.46 17.15
C SER A 250 -11.40 30.74 16.98
N LYS A 251 -11.31 29.48 17.43
CA LYS A 251 -10.10 28.64 17.31
C LYS A 251 -9.69 28.46 15.85
N ILE A 252 -10.63 28.04 14.98
CA ILE A 252 -10.38 27.91 13.55
C ILE A 252 -9.99 29.23 12.90
N SER A 253 -10.54 30.34 13.32
CA SER A 253 -10.18 31.65 12.77
C SER A 253 -8.74 32.06 13.08
N GLU A 254 -8.22 31.68 14.24
CA GLU A 254 -6.81 31.86 14.59
C GLU A 254 -5.91 30.94 13.75
N GLU A 255 -6.32 29.70 13.54
CA GLU A 255 -5.59 28.75 12.69
C GLU A 255 -5.56 29.23 11.23
N ILE A 256 -6.67 29.75 10.68
CA ILE A 256 -6.71 30.37 9.37
C ILE A 256 -5.75 31.55 9.28
N LYS A 257 -5.60 32.36 10.32
CA LYS A 257 -4.63 33.48 10.35
C LYS A 257 -3.18 32.94 10.30
N SER A 258 -2.87 31.92 11.09
CA SER A 258 -1.53 31.31 11.11
C SER A 258 -1.17 30.68 9.77
N LEU A 259 -2.11 29.96 9.14
CA LEU A 259 -1.93 29.37 7.80
C LEU A 259 -1.73 30.43 6.72
N ASN A 260 -2.51 31.51 6.73
CA ASN A 260 -2.28 32.62 5.79
C ASN A 260 -0.89 33.24 5.95
N HIS A 261 -0.40 33.34 7.20
CA HIS A 261 0.96 33.81 7.48
C HIS A 261 2.00 32.81 6.97
N SER A 262 1.81 31.50 7.20
CA SER A 262 2.69 30.46 6.67
C SER A 262 2.73 30.45 5.14
N ILE A 263 1.59 30.56 4.46
CA ILE A 263 1.51 30.67 3.00
C ILE A 263 2.26 31.94 2.52
N SER A 264 2.11 33.07 3.21
CA SER A 264 2.80 34.31 2.84
C SER A 264 4.31 34.26 3.12
N SER A 265 4.73 33.59 4.18
CA SER A 265 6.16 33.40 4.50
C SER A 265 6.84 32.40 3.58
N THR A 266 6.12 31.36 3.13
CA THR A 266 6.62 30.40 2.13
C THR A 266 6.84 31.09 0.76
N LYS A 267 6.09 32.14 0.45
CA LYS A 267 6.31 32.98 -0.74
C LYS A 267 7.66 33.71 -0.76
N THR A 268 8.34 33.80 0.36
CA THR A 268 9.66 34.46 0.49
C THR A 268 10.81 33.46 0.56
N VAL A 269 10.59 32.18 0.20
CA VAL A 269 11.69 31.19 0.14
C VAL A 269 12.69 31.63 -0.94
N LYS A 270 13.91 31.84 -0.47
CA LYS A 270 15.12 32.27 -1.17
C LYS A 270 15.16 31.80 -2.62
N ASP A 271 15.25 32.73 -3.53
CA ASP A 271 15.73 32.46 -4.87
C ASP A 271 17.10 31.78 -4.79
N TRP A 272 17.12 30.51 -5.08
CA TRP A 272 18.39 29.80 -5.26
C TRP A 272 19.06 30.40 -6.49
N ASP A 273 20.37 30.64 -6.41
CA ASP A 273 21.16 31.02 -7.57
C ASP A 273 21.01 29.95 -8.67
N GLU A 274 20.72 30.34 -9.90
CA GLU A 274 20.53 29.41 -11.03
C GLU A 274 21.71 28.45 -11.21
N SER A 275 22.93 28.88 -10.85
CA SER A 275 24.13 28.06 -10.91
C SER A 275 24.13 26.94 -9.87
N GLN A 276 23.66 27.21 -8.66
CA GLN A 276 23.53 26.19 -7.57
C GLN A 276 22.46 25.16 -7.91
N LYS A 277 21.32 25.63 -8.44
CA LYS A 277 20.23 24.76 -8.92
C LYS A 277 20.69 23.78 -9.98
N PHE A 278 21.40 24.31 -10.97
CA PHE A 278 21.97 23.52 -12.05
C PHE A 278 22.93 22.45 -11.51
N THR A 279 23.83 22.81 -10.61
CA THR A 279 24.82 21.88 -10.06
C THR A 279 24.14 20.73 -9.33
N VAL A 280 23.20 21.01 -8.44
CA VAL A 280 22.53 19.97 -7.64
C VAL A 280 21.64 19.07 -8.50
N LEU A 281 20.97 19.63 -9.53
CA LEU A 281 20.17 18.84 -10.46
C LEU A 281 21.05 17.96 -11.34
N ASN A 282 22.17 18.51 -11.83
CA ASN A 282 23.13 17.74 -12.63
C ASN A 282 23.72 16.57 -11.83
N ASP A 283 24.14 16.81 -10.59
CA ASP A 283 24.63 15.75 -9.70
C ASP A 283 23.59 14.64 -9.48
N ALA A 284 22.32 15.03 -9.33
CA ALA A 284 21.24 14.06 -9.17
C ALA A 284 21.01 13.24 -10.45
N TYR A 285 21.08 13.86 -11.61
CA TYR A 285 20.97 13.18 -12.91
C TYR A 285 22.16 12.25 -13.16
N GLU A 286 23.38 12.71 -12.89
CA GLU A 286 24.57 11.87 -13.04
C GLU A 286 24.52 10.63 -12.14
N LYS A 287 24.13 10.78 -10.87
CA LYS A 287 23.92 9.65 -9.96
C LYS A 287 22.82 8.71 -10.44
N SER A 288 21.70 9.27 -10.87
CA SER A 288 20.58 8.46 -11.39
C SER A 288 20.99 7.72 -12.67
N GLY A 289 21.73 8.36 -13.57
CA GLY A 289 22.28 7.75 -14.77
C GLY A 289 23.21 6.58 -14.47
N LYS A 290 24.07 6.71 -13.45
CA LYS A 290 24.94 5.63 -13.01
C LYS A 290 24.14 4.42 -12.49
N TYR A 291 23.18 4.64 -11.57
CA TYR A 291 22.33 3.56 -11.08
C TYR A 291 21.51 2.89 -12.18
N LEU A 292 20.96 3.70 -13.09
CA LEU A 292 20.26 3.21 -14.28
C LEU A 292 21.15 2.34 -15.15
N SER A 293 22.35 2.81 -15.50
CA SER A 293 23.28 2.09 -16.35
C SER A 293 23.69 0.73 -15.76
N ASP A 294 24.06 0.72 -14.47
CA ASP A 294 24.47 -0.49 -13.77
C ASP A 294 23.31 -1.50 -13.68
N ALA A 295 22.12 -1.04 -13.31
CA ALA A 295 20.93 -1.88 -13.24
C ALA A 295 20.52 -2.45 -14.61
N PHE A 296 20.53 -1.62 -15.65
CA PHE A 296 20.12 -2.04 -16.99
C PHE A 296 21.06 -3.12 -17.53
N LYS A 297 22.36 -2.93 -17.42
CA LYS A 297 23.35 -3.93 -17.86
C LYS A 297 23.22 -5.25 -17.12
N GLU A 298 23.04 -5.21 -15.81
CA GLU A 298 22.90 -6.41 -14.98
C GLU A 298 21.63 -7.19 -15.33
N ILE A 299 20.51 -6.50 -15.50
CA ILE A 299 19.20 -7.15 -15.72
C ILE A 299 19.08 -7.70 -17.14
N THR A 300 19.55 -6.94 -18.15
CA THR A 300 19.39 -7.31 -19.56
C THR A 300 20.55 -8.14 -20.10
N ASN A 301 21.70 -8.16 -19.42
CA ASN A 301 22.98 -8.68 -19.95
C ASN A 301 23.36 -8.01 -21.30
N ALA A 302 23.08 -6.70 -21.44
CA ALA A 302 23.35 -5.93 -22.66
C ALA A 302 24.84 -5.59 -22.77
N ASP A 303 25.67 -6.57 -23.16
CA ASP A 303 27.14 -6.43 -23.26
C ASP A 303 27.59 -5.36 -24.29
N TYR A 304 26.69 -4.99 -25.21
CA TYR A 304 26.93 -3.94 -26.19
C TYR A 304 26.77 -2.51 -25.63
N VAL A 305 26.14 -2.36 -24.44
CA VAL A 305 25.97 -1.08 -23.76
C VAL A 305 27.14 -0.83 -22.80
N ASN A 306 27.89 0.21 -23.05
CA ASN A 306 28.93 0.66 -22.14
C ASN A 306 28.36 1.49 -20.99
N ASN A 307 27.54 2.52 -21.31
CA ASN A 307 26.94 3.41 -20.32
C ASN A 307 25.60 3.99 -20.81
N ILE A 308 24.71 4.29 -19.87
CA ILE A 308 23.51 5.10 -20.11
C ILE A 308 23.67 6.39 -19.31
N LYS A 309 23.82 7.50 -20.02
CA LYS A 309 24.09 8.81 -19.43
C LYS A 309 22.80 9.63 -19.40
N LEU A 310 22.53 10.24 -18.26
CA LEU A 310 21.50 11.24 -18.09
C LEU A 310 22.18 12.59 -17.84
N SER A 311 21.89 13.59 -18.65
CA SER A 311 22.52 14.91 -18.57
C SER A 311 21.54 16.03 -18.90
N ILE A 312 21.89 17.25 -18.53
CA ILE A 312 21.12 18.42 -18.89
C ILE A 312 21.58 18.89 -20.26
N ALA A 313 20.72 18.80 -21.26
CA ALA A 313 21.00 19.21 -22.63
C ALA A 313 21.08 20.75 -22.79
N ASN A 314 20.29 21.51 -22.01
CA ASN A 314 20.28 22.98 -22.08
C ASN A 314 20.15 23.57 -20.66
N LYS A 315 21.16 24.35 -20.26
CA LYS A 315 21.24 25.00 -18.94
C LYS A 315 20.08 25.95 -18.67
N SER A 316 19.62 26.69 -19.68
CA SER A 316 18.57 27.69 -19.52
C SER A 316 17.17 27.09 -19.37
N THR A 317 16.93 25.91 -19.95
CA THR A 317 15.64 25.21 -19.90
C THR A 317 15.63 24.02 -18.93
N THR A 318 16.80 23.66 -18.36
CA THR A 318 17.00 22.44 -17.58
C THR A 318 16.51 21.16 -18.28
N SER A 319 16.49 21.19 -19.63
CA SER A 319 16.08 20.02 -20.41
C SER A 319 17.09 18.91 -20.25
N PHE A 320 16.58 17.69 -20.07
CA PHE A 320 17.44 16.52 -19.94
C PHE A 320 17.53 15.74 -21.26
N GLU A 321 18.61 14.99 -21.40
CA GLU A 321 18.85 14.09 -22.50
C GLU A 321 19.35 12.74 -21.97
N ILE A 322 18.88 11.66 -22.58
CA ILE A 322 19.34 10.31 -22.29
C ILE A 322 20.15 9.84 -23.49
N GLU A 323 21.42 9.51 -23.26
CA GLU A 323 22.32 8.95 -24.27
C GLU A 323 22.77 7.55 -23.87
N VAL A 324 22.81 6.65 -24.83
CA VAL A 324 23.40 5.32 -24.69
C VAL A 324 24.75 5.31 -25.37
N THR A 325 25.82 5.11 -24.61
CA THR A 325 27.15 4.93 -25.15
C THR A 325 27.40 3.43 -25.34
N LEU A 326 27.74 3.03 -26.54
CA LEU A 326 28.06 1.65 -26.88
C LEU A 326 29.52 1.31 -26.56
N VAL A 327 29.86 0.02 -26.52
CA VAL A 327 31.23 -0.45 -26.26
C VAL A 327 32.26 0.01 -27.30
N ASN A 328 31.81 0.36 -28.51
CA ASN A 328 32.65 0.94 -29.56
C ASN A 328 32.82 2.46 -29.43
N GLY A 329 32.30 3.08 -28.36
CA GLY A 329 32.41 4.52 -28.08
C GLY A 329 31.39 5.40 -28.78
N VAL A 330 30.48 4.84 -29.57
CA VAL A 330 29.41 5.60 -30.24
C VAL A 330 28.29 5.91 -29.25
N SER A 331 27.88 7.18 -29.14
CA SER A 331 26.70 7.63 -28.37
C SER A 331 25.51 7.77 -29.29
N ILE A 332 24.39 7.20 -28.88
CA ILE A 332 23.13 7.23 -29.65
C ILE A 332 21.92 7.40 -28.73
N LEU A 333 20.79 7.79 -29.30
CA LEU A 333 19.53 7.87 -28.57
C LEU A 333 18.98 6.46 -28.27
N PRO A 334 18.38 6.25 -27.09
CA PRO A 334 17.85 4.93 -26.68
C PRO A 334 16.87 4.34 -27.68
N GLU A 335 16.02 5.16 -28.31
CA GLU A 335 14.99 4.75 -29.25
C GLU A 335 15.58 4.12 -30.54
N LYS A 336 16.86 4.37 -30.82
CA LYS A 336 17.55 3.83 -32.00
C LYS A 336 18.16 2.45 -31.76
N ILE A 337 18.30 2.03 -30.50
CA ILE A 337 19.02 0.78 -30.17
C ILE A 337 18.16 -0.19 -29.37
N PHE A 338 17.26 0.29 -28.54
CA PHE A 338 16.46 -0.58 -27.67
C PHE A 338 15.17 -1.01 -28.35
N SER A 339 14.79 -2.27 -28.17
CA SER A 339 13.42 -2.73 -28.43
C SER A 339 12.45 -2.01 -27.49
N GLU A 340 11.17 -2.00 -27.82
CA GLU A 340 10.12 -1.40 -26.98
C GLU A 340 10.18 -1.92 -25.53
N ALA A 341 10.33 -3.23 -25.34
CA ALA A 341 10.43 -3.83 -24.00
C ALA A 341 11.69 -3.36 -23.23
N ASN A 342 12.85 -3.25 -23.89
CA ASN A 342 14.06 -2.74 -23.27
C ASN A 342 13.99 -1.23 -22.99
N TYR A 343 13.29 -0.50 -23.83
CA TYR A 343 13.05 0.92 -23.61
C TYR A 343 12.11 1.14 -22.42
N ASP A 344 11.03 0.39 -22.31
CA ASP A 344 10.13 0.42 -21.16
C ASP A 344 10.85 0.05 -19.86
N LEU A 345 11.70 -0.98 -19.90
CA LEU A 345 12.54 -1.36 -18.77
C LEU A 345 13.52 -0.24 -18.39
N MET A 346 14.15 0.40 -19.36
CA MET A 346 15.06 1.52 -19.13
C MET A 346 14.32 2.68 -18.41
N ILE A 347 13.11 3.02 -18.84
CA ILE A 347 12.31 4.06 -18.19
C ILE A 347 11.91 3.66 -16.78
N LEU A 348 11.50 2.41 -16.56
CA LEU A 348 11.21 1.91 -15.22
C LEU A 348 12.44 2.03 -14.30
N LEU A 349 13.60 1.62 -14.79
CA LEU A 349 14.86 1.73 -14.04
C LEU A 349 15.29 3.19 -13.82
N LEU A 350 14.99 4.09 -14.75
CA LEU A 350 15.21 5.53 -14.58
C LEU A 350 14.40 6.06 -13.39
N TYR A 351 13.10 5.76 -13.34
CA TYR A 351 12.24 6.16 -12.21
C TYR A 351 12.77 5.60 -10.89
N ILE A 352 13.13 4.32 -10.85
CA ILE A 352 13.67 3.67 -9.65
C ILE A 352 15.00 4.30 -9.22
N SER A 353 15.87 4.63 -10.16
CA SER A 353 17.14 5.30 -9.88
C SER A 353 16.93 6.70 -9.28
N MET A 354 15.96 7.43 -9.78
CA MET A 354 15.59 8.76 -9.25
C MET A 354 14.98 8.66 -7.84
N ILE A 355 14.09 7.69 -7.59
CA ILE A 355 13.54 7.42 -6.25
C ILE A 355 14.68 7.10 -5.28
N ARG A 356 15.66 6.30 -5.69
CA ARG A 356 16.84 5.98 -4.88
C ARG A 356 17.64 7.23 -4.52
N VAL A 357 17.92 8.09 -5.48
CA VAL A 357 18.63 9.36 -5.23
C VAL A 357 17.82 10.31 -4.33
N SER A 358 16.49 10.33 -4.47
CA SER A 358 15.62 11.11 -3.58
C SER A 358 15.67 10.60 -2.14
N ALA A 359 15.75 9.28 -1.93
CA ALA A 359 15.90 8.71 -0.60
C ALA A 359 17.24 9.06 0.06
N GLU A 360 18.32 9.21 -0.71
CA GLU A 360 19.60 9.72 -0.19
C GLU A 360 19.49 11.18 0.30
N LYS A 361 18.48 11.91 -0.15
CA LYS A 361 18.19 13.30 0.25
C LYS A 361 17.13 13.43 1.36
N GLY A 362 16.68 12.32 1.94
CA GLY A 362 15.75 12.30 3.08
C GLY A 362 14.35 11.81 2.77
N GLN A 363 14.04 11.44 1.51
CA GLN A 363 12.78 10.76 1.18
C GLN A 363 12.72 9.40 1.91
N GLU A 364 11.58 9.08 2.50
CA GLU A 364 11.38 7.78 3.16
C GLU A 364 11.46 6.60 2.19
N LYS A 365 11.97 5.48 2.71
CA LYS A 365 12.28 4.28 1.95
C LYS A 365 11.06 3.37 1.77
N VAL A 366 10.06 3.89 1.05
CA VAL A 366 8.86 3.15 0.64
C VAL A 366 8.77 3.15 -0.88
N LEU A 367 8.48 2.00 -1.47
CA LEU A 367 8.30 1.84 -2.91
C LEU A 367 7.11 0.94 -3.19
N VAL A 368 6.18 1.43 -3.99
CA VAL A 368 4.99 0.70 -4.45
C VAL A 368 5.11 0.41 -5.95
N LEU A 369 5.05 -0.85 -6.31
CA LEU A 369 5.08 -1.33 -7.70
C LEU A 369 3.69 -1.87 -8.08
N ASP A 370 2.87 -1.05 -8.74
CA ASP A 370 1.50 -1.39 -9.13
C ASP A 370 1.46 -1.95 -10.55
N ASP A 371 1.50 -3.28 -10.65
CA ASP A 371 1.43 -4.05 -11.90
C ASP A 371 2.44 -3.62 -12.99
N VAL A 372 3.60 -3.09 -12.60
CA VAL A 372 4.58 -2.47 -13.54
C VAL A 372 5.28 -3.45 -14.49
N LEU A 373 5.31 -4.74 -14.15
CA LEU A 373 6.11 -5.76 -14.86
C LEU A 373 5.29 -6.61 -15.85
N GLN A 374 4.07 -6.22 -16.19
CA GLN A 374 3.20 -7.02 -17.06
C GLN A 374 3.72 -7.17 -18.49
N SER A 375 4.38 -6.13 -19.02
CA SER A 375 4.93 -6.11 -20.39
C SER A 375 6.32 -6.72 -20.50
N VAL A 376 6.90 -7.15 -19.39
CA VAL A 376 8.28 -7.66 -19.31
C VAL A 376 8.26 -9.19 -19.24
N ASP A 377 9.15 -9.86 -19.97
CA ASP A 377 9.24 -11.32 -19.94
C ASP A 377 9.64 -11.88 -18.57
N ALA A 378 9.35 -13.18 -18.34
CA ALA A 378 9.54 -13.81 -17.04
C ALA A 378 10.99 -13.77 -16.54
N THR A 379 11.97 -13.89 -17.45
CA THR A 379 13.41 -13.88 -17.12
C THR A 379 13.83 -12.49 -16.63
N ILE A 380 13.43 -11.46 -17.36
CA ILE A 380 13.74 -10.05 -17.01
C ILE A 380 13.02 -9.67 -15.71
N ARG A 381 11.73 -10.06 -15.54
CA ARG A 381 10.98 -9.83 -14.28
C ARG A 381 11.71 -10.40 -13.07
N THR A 382 12.22 -11.63 -13.18
CA THR A 382 12.94 -12.29 -12.09
C THR A 382 14.24 -11.57 -11.75
N LYS A 383 15.04 -11.20 -12.76
CA LYS A 383 16.29 -10.45 -12.56
C LYS A 383 16.02 -9.06 -11.99
N PHE A 384 15.01 -8.35 -12.50
CA PHE A 384 14.60 -7.06 -11.99
C PHE A 384 14.23 -7.13 -10.50
N MET A 385 13.37 -8.07 -10.11
CA MET A 385 12.99 -8.21 -8.70
C MET A 385 14.15 -8.65 -7.82
N SER A 386 15.04 -9.50 -8.31
CA SER A 386 16.27 -9.86 -7.59
C SER A 386 17.16 -8.64 -7.35
N TYR A 387 17.29 -7.76 -8.36
CA TYR A 387 17.99 -6.48 -8.23
C TYR A 387 17.31 -5.58 -7.18
N ILE A 388 15.98 -5.40 -7.26
CA ILE A 388 15.23 -4.59 -6.30
C ILE A 388 15.40 -5.12 -4.87
N LEU A 389 15.22 -6.40 -4.63
CA LEU A 389 15.35 -6.99 -3.30
C LEU A 389 16.78 -6.87 -2.72
N ARG A 390 17.80 -6.82 -3.58
CA ARG A 390 19.19 -6.64 -3.16
C ARG A 390 19.54 -5.18 -2.86
N GLU A 391 19.18 -4.25 -3.76
CA GLU A 391 19.57 -2.85 -3.64
C GLU A 391 18.65 -2.04 -2.71
N PHE A 392 17.41 -2.51 -2.55
CA PHE A 392 16.39 -1.90 -1.70
C PHE A 392 16.08 -2.76 -0.47
N TYR A 393 17.09 -3.43 0.09
CA TYR A 393 16.92 -4.41 1.17
C TYR A 393 16.36 -3.81 2.47
N ASP A 394 16.57 -2.53 2.73
CA ASP A 394 16.08 -1.79 3.90
C ASP A 394 14.77 -1.01 3.62
N TRP A 395 14.26 -1.09 2.39
CA TRP A 395 13.01 -0.45 1.98
C TRP A 395 11.79 -1.29 2.35
N GLN A 396 10.66 -0.62 2.49
CA GLN A 396 9.37 -1.29 2.53
C GLN A 396 8.79 -1.32 1.12
N LEU A 397 8.57 -2.52 0.60
CA LEU A 397 8.09 -2.76 -0.76
C LEU A 397 6.63 -3.19 -0.73
N PHE A 398 5.79 -2.56 -1.53
CA PHE A 398 4.42 -2.97 -1.81
C PHE A 398 4.33 -3.37 -3.27
N ILE A 399 3.98 -4.63 -3.54
CA ILE A 399 3.93 -5.16 -4.90
C ILE A 399 2.53 -5.69 -5.16
N THR A 400 1.85 -5.15 -6.18
CA THR A 400 0.60 -5.74 -6.64
C THR A 400 0.86 -6.72 -7.79
N CYS A 401 0.10 -7.79 -7.83
CA CYS A 401 0.12 -8.74 -8.94
C CYS A 401 -1.25 -9.41 -9.14
N HIS A 402 -1.50 -9.86 -10.37
CA HIS A 402 -2.73 -10.57 -10.73
C HIS A 402 -2.45 -11.97 -11.31
N ASP A 403 -1.20 -12.28 -11.61
CA ASP A 403 -0.74 -13.56 -12.15
C ASP A 403 -0.26 -14.47 -11.02
N ARG A 404 -0.86 -15.65 -10.91
CA ARG A 404 -0.54 -16.64 -9.87
C ARG A 404 0.87 -17.24 -10.04
N ALA A 405 1.33 -17.44 -11.26
CA ALA A 405 2.68 -17.93 -11.50
C ALA A 405 3.70 -16.89 -11.06
N TRP A 406 3.45 -15.61 -11.34
CA TRP A 406 4.28 -14.51 -10.88
C TRP A 406 4.26 -14.38 -9.34
N LEU A 407 3.11 -14.53 -8.70
CA LEU A 407 3.02 -14.57 -7.23
C LEU A 407 3.94 -15.64 -6.64
N ASN A 408 3.95 -16.85 -7.21
CA ASN A 408 4.81 -17.94 -6.73
C ASN A 408 6.30 -17.61 -6.91
N GLN A 409 6.67 -16.96 -8.01
CA GLN A 409 8.04 -16.48 -8.22
C GLN A 409 8.41 -15.40 -7.21
N LEU A 410 7.54 -14.42 -6.94
CA LEU A 410 7.75 -13.40 -5.91
C LEU A 410 7.97 -14.00 -4.53
N ARG A 411 7.14 -14.96 -4.13
CA ARG A 411 7.31 -15.70 -2.85
C ARG A 411 8.70 -16.34 -2.76
N HIS A 412 9.14 -16.98 -3.86
CA HIS A 412 10.46 -17.58 -3.90
C HIS A 412 11.58 -16.54 -3.76
N LEU A 413 11.50 -15.43 -4.49
CA LEU A 413 12.48 -14.35 -4.46
C LEU A 413 12.58 -13.69 -3.08
N PHE A 414 11.44 -13.37 -2.45
CA PHE A 414 11.41 -12.77 -1.11
C PHE A 414 11.98 -13.71 -0.03
N ASN A 415 11.80 -15.01 -0.17
CA ASN A 415 12.34 -16.00 0.76
C ASN A 415 13.82 -16.27 0.58
N ASN A 416 14.44 -15.87 -0.55
CA ASN A 416 15.87 -16.00 -0.75
C ASN A 416 16.63 -14.92 0.04
N PRO A 417 17.71 -15.28 0.76
CA PRO A 417 18.49 -14.31 1.49
C PRO A 417 19.24 -13.37 0.53
N THR A 418 19.17 -12.07 0.83
CA THR A 418 19.97 -11.02 0.18
C THR A 418 21.03 -10.50 1.13
N LYS A 419 21.80 -9.45 0.75
CA LYS A 419 22.82 -8.80 1.61
C LYS A 419 22.27 -8.35 2.97
N GLY A 420 20.98 -8.00 3.06
CA GLY A 420 20.28 -7.59 4.29
C GLY A 420 19.54 -8.73 5.00
N GLY A 421 19.72 -9.98 4.57
CA GLY A 421 18.94 -11.11 5.06
C GLY A 421 17.71 -11.39 4.18
N ARG A 422 16.69 -12.07 4.73
CA ARG A 422 15.41 -12.28 4.04
C ARG A 422 14.57 -11.03 4.13
N HIS A 423 13.94 -10.65 3.03
CA HIS A 423 12.89 -9.65 3.05
C HIS A 423 11.66 -10.21 3.74
N GLN A 424 11.33 -9.68 4.92
CA GLN A 424 10.07 -10.01 5.57
C GLN A 424 8.92 -9.41 4.76
N PHE A 425 7.92 -10.22 4.47
CA PHE A 425 6.75 -9.77 3.73
C PHE A 425 5.47 -10.44 4.21
N LYS A 426 4.36 -9.77 4.00
CA LYS A 426 3.02 -10.28 4.24
C LYS A 426 2.28 -10.36 2.91
N GLU A 427 1.49 -11.41 2.74
CA GLU A 427 0.69 -11.61 1.55
C GLU A 427 -0.78 -11.33 1.84
N PHE A 428 -1.43 -10.63 0.93
CA PHE A 428 -2.85 -10.34 0.95
C PHE A 428 -3.47 -10.87 -0.35
N ASP A 429 -4.35 -11.88 -0.23
CA ASP A 429 -5.07 -12.45 -1.36
C ASP A 429 -6.48 -11.83 -1.43
N ILE A 430 -6.73 -11.01 -2.45
CA ILE A 430 -8.06 -10.45 -2.69
C ILE A 430 -8.87 -11.48 -3.48
N VAL A 431 -9.69 -12.24 -2.76
CA VAL A 431 -10.48 -13.34 -3.33
C VAL A 431 -11.64 -12.85 -4.18
N LYS A 432 -12.25 -11.74 -3.79
CA LYS A 432 -13.45 -11.19 -4.44
C LYS A 432 -13.56 -9.69 -4.17
N TRP A 433 -14.21 -9.00 -5.07
CA TRP A 433 -14.70 -7.64 -4.86
C TRP A 433 -16.22 -7.67 -4.70
N SER A 434 -16.75 -6.98 -3.70
CA SER A 434 -18.18 -6.83 -3.47
C SER A 434 -18.64 -5.39 -3.70
N PHE A 435 -19.86 -5.23 -4.15
CA PHE A 435 -20.45 -3.91 -4.42
C PHE A 435 -20.57 -3.06 -3.14
N ASP A 436 -20.93 -3.67 -2.02
CA ASP A 436 -21.17 -2.94 -0.76
C ASP A 436 -19.90 -2.73 0.08
N GLY A 437 -18.97 -3.68 0.05
CA GLY A 437 -17.77 -3.68 0.92
C GLY A 437 -16.46 -3.36 0.21
N GLY A 438 -16.39 -3.59 -1.11
CA GLY A 438 -15.15 -3.51 -1.87
C GLY A 438 -14.34 -4.81 -1.83
N PRO A 439 -13.00 -4.74 -1.77
CA PRO A 439 -12.14 -5.92 -1.79
C PRO A 439 -12.31 -6.78 -0.52
N ILE A 440 -12.58 -8.05 -0.73
CA ILE A 440 -12.60 -9.06 0.33
C ILE A 440 -11.24 -9.73 0.34
N ILE A 441 -10.49 -9.49 1.41
CA ILE A 441 -9.12 -9.96 1.58
C ILE A 441 -9.12 -11.22 2.43
N ASP A 442 -8.56 -12.29 1.89
CA ASP A 442 -8.22 -13.46 2.69
C ASP A 442 -6.84 -13.23 3.34
N ASN A 443 -6.87 -12.87 4.62
CA ASN A 443 -5.66 -12.67 5.42
C ASN A 443 -5.06 -14.00 5.93
N ALA A 444 -5.80 -15.09 5.79
CA ALA A 444 -5.29 -16.39 6.12
C ALA A 444 -4.49 -16.89 4.92
N GLY A 445 -3.22 -17.11 5.11
CA GLY A 445 -2.46 -17.96 4.21
C GLY A 445 -3.20 -19.29 4.03
N LYS A 446 -3.02 -19.95 2.88
CA LYS A 446 -3.57 -21.31 2.66
C LYS A 446 -3.27 -22.26 3.81
N ASP A 447 -2.25 -21.92 4.58
CA ASP A 447 -1.75 -22.67 5.74
C ASP A 447 -2.67 -22.59 6.97
N GLU A 448 -3.63 -21.65 7.01
CA GLU A 448 -4.61 -21.52 8.11
C GLU A 448 -6.05 -21.91 7.71
N CYS A 449 -6.26 -22.32 6.45
CA CYS A 449 -7.62 -22.58 5.97
C CYS A 449 -8.32 -23.70 6.74
N LEU A 450 -7.61 -24.76 7.11
CA LEU A 450 -8.19 -25.84 7.90
C LEU A 450 -8.48 -25.42 9.35
N LYS A 451 -7.58 -24.66 9.96
CA LYS A 451 -7.77 -24.11 11.30
C LYS A 451 -8.99 -23.20 11.38
N LYS A 452 -9.21 -22.38 10.34
CA LYS A 452 -10.42 -21.56 10.23
C LYS A 452 -11.67 -22.41 10.01
N ALA A 453 -11.60 -23.40 9.11
CA ALA A 453 -12.70 -24.33 8.89
C ALA A 453 -13.12 -25.02 10.20
N LEU A 454 -12.16 -25.50 10.98
CA LEU A 454 -12.41 -26.10 12.30
C LEU A 454 -13.12 -25.15 13.28
N ASN A 455 -12.86 -23.85 13.19
CA ASN A 455 -13.51 -22.84 14.03
C ASN A 455 -14.95 -22.50 13.59
N THR A 456 -15.37 -22.86 12.37
CA THR A 456 -16.75 -22.61 11.90
C THR A 456 -17.77 -23.57 12.47
N ASN A 457 -17.34 -24.74 12.97
CA ASN A 457 -18.20 -25.88 13.34
C ASN A 457 -19.10 -26.39 12.19
N ASP A 458 -18.85 -25.97 10.94
CA ASP A 458 -19.55 -26.46 9.76
C ASP A 458 -18.83 -27.69 9.19
N ILE A 459 -19.44 -28.84 9.35
CA ILE A 459 -18.85 -30.13 8.97
C ILE A 459 -18.57 -30.21 7.47
N ASN A 460 -19.41 -29.61 6.63
CA ASN A 460 -19.22 -29.61 5.18
C ASN A 460 -18.01 -28.77 4.78
N ILE A 461 -17.82 -27.60 5.40
CA ILE A 461 -16.65 -26.75 5.19
C ILE A 461 -15.39 -27.47 5.68
N ILE A 462 -15.44 -28.12 6.85
CA ILE A 462 -14.31 -28.87 7.43
C ILE A 462 -13.93 -30.02 6.49
N ALA A 463 -14.89 -30.82 6.06
CA ALA A 463 -14.66 -31.95 5.17
C ALA A 463 -14.04 -31.54 3.82
N SER A 464 -14.63 -30.53 3.17
CA SER A 464 -14.15 -30.02 1.88
C SER A 464 -12.77 -29.35 1.97
N THR A 465 -12.37 -28.92 3.16
CA THR A 465 -11.06 -28.26 3.37
C THR A 465 -9.97 -29.26 3.75
N ALA A 466 -10.27 -30.24 4.60
CA ALA A 466 -9.26 -31.15 5.17
C ALA A 466 -8.57 -32.04 4.11
N GLY A 467 -9.32 -32.55 3.14
CA GLY A 467 -8.76 -33.40 2.08
C GLY A 467 -7.75 -32.67 1.18
N PRO A 468 -8.12 -31.57 0.53
CA PRO A 468 -7.18 -30.75 -0.25
C PRO A 468 -6.00 -30.20 0.57
N PHE A 469 -6.22 -29.92 1.87
CA PHE A 469 -5.16 -29.46 2.76
C PHE A 469 -4.12 -30.56 3.01
N LEU A 470 -4.56 -31.81 3.22
CA LEU A 470 -3.66 -32.95 3.33
C LEU A 470 -2.86 -33.18 2.04
N GLU A 471 -3.48 -33.04 0.86
CA GLU A 471 -2.76 -33.14 -0.43
C GLU A 471 -1.66 -32.09 -0.51
N MET A 472 -1.95 -30.84 -0.16
CA MET A 472 -0.97 -29.76 -0.12
C MET A 472 0.18 -30.08 0.83
N ILE A 473 -0.10 -30.59 2.05
CA ILE A 473 0.93 -31.02 3.00
C ILE A 473 1.82 -32.10 2.38
N CYS A 474 1.21 -33.12 1.77
CA CYS A 474 1.96 -34.23 1.15
C CYS A 474 2.84 -33.74 0.00
N GLU A 475 2.33 -32.86 -0.85
CA GLU A 475 3.10 -32.24 -1.94
C GLU A 475 4.33 -31.52 -1.38
N LYS A 476 4.16 -30.67 -0.39
CA LYS A 476 5.26 -29.94 0.25
C LYS A 476 6.28 -30.88 0.90
N LEU A 477 5.81 -31.81 1.74
CA LEU A 477 6.69 -32.75 2.43
C LEU A 477 7.44 -33.66 1.47
N SER A 478 6.84 -34.05 0.34
CA SER A 478 7.53 -34.87 -0.67
C SER A 478 8.82 -34.23 -1.16
N GLY A 479 8.84 -32.92 -1.38
CA GLY A 479 10.02 -32.16 -1.78
C GLY A 479 10.97 -31.86 -0.62
N PHE A 480 10.44 -31.38 0.53
CA PHE A 480 11.29 -30.95 1.66
C PHE A 480 11.96 -32.12 2.39
N LEU A 481 11.32 -33.29 2.44
CA LEU A 481 11.89 -34.50 3.04
C LEU A 481 12.63 -35.40 2.03
N ASN A 482 12.65 -35.01 0.74
CA ASN A 482 13.23 -35.81 -0.35
C ASN A 482 12.61 -37.22 -0.42
N CYS A 483 11.29 -37.29 -0.44
CA CYS A 483 10.58 -38.56 -0.48
C CYS A 483 10.77 -39.26 -1.83
N GLN A 484 10.82 -40.60 -1.80
CA GLN A 484 10.76 -41.41 -3.01
C GLN A 484 9.31 -41.45 -3.52
N ILE A 485 9.06 -40.83 -4.67
CA ILE A 485 7.78 -40.84 -5.37
C ILE A 485 7.98 -41.34 -6.81
N SER A 486 6.99 -42.06 -7.32
CA SER A 486 6.99 -42.44 -8.74
C SER A 486 6.68 -41.18 -9.58
N ARG A 487 7.53 -40.91 -10.57
CA ARG A 487 7.34 -39.74 -11.42
C ARG A 487 6.23 -39.97 -12.43
N ASN A 488 5.22 -39.08 -12.43
CA ASN A 488 4.17 -39.05 -13.44
C ASN A 488 4.57 -38.17 -14.63
N PRO A 489 4.23 -38.57 -15.88
CA PRO A 489 4.61 -37.81 -17.09
C PRO A 489 4.14 -36.36 -17.07
N ASP A 490 2.97 -36.09 -16.48
CA ASP A 490 2.33 -34.79 -16.45
C ASP A 490 2.70 -33.94 -15.23
N ASP A 491 3.62 -34.41 -14.38
CA ASP A 491 3.97 -33.81 -13.08
C ASP A 491 2.75 -33.52 -12.19
N LYS A 492 1.64 -34.27 -12.39
CA LYS A 492 0.44 -34.20 -11.56
C LYS A 492 0.42 -35.40 -10.61
N TYR A 493 0.38 -35.10 -9.34
CA TYR A 493 0.43 -36.12 -8.29
C TYR A 493 -0.85 -36.09 -7.46
N THR A 494 -1.43 -37.24 -7.25
CA THR A 494 -2.52 -37.44 -6.29
C THR A 494 -1.94 -37.80 -4.92
N ILE A 495 -2.78 -37.77 -3.89
CA ILE A 495 -2.35 -38.20 -2.57
C ILE A 495 -1.88 -39.68 -2.56
N GLY A 496 -2.45 -40.53 -3.42
CA GLY A 496 -2.03 -41.92 -3.58
C GLY A 496 -0.59 -42.06 -4.05
N ASP A 497 -0.15 -41.17 -4.93
CA ASP A 497 1.22 -41.12 -5.45
C ASP A 497 2.21 -40.61 -4.39
N LEU A 498 1.80 -39.65 -3.59
CA LEU A 498 2.65 -38.93 -2.65
C LEU A 498 2.73 -39.61 -1.29
N TRP A 499 1.58 -40.11 -0.76
CA TRP A 499 1.45 -40.56 0.61
C TRP A 499 2.41 -41.71 0.98
N LYS A 500 2.65 -42.65 0.09
CA LYS A 500 3.56 -43.77 0.35
C LYS A 500 4.98 -43.31 0.68
N GLY A 501 5.51 -42.35 -0.09
CA GLY A 501 6.83 -41.77 0.13
C GLY A 501 6.86 -40.87 1.37
N VAL A 502 5.85 -40.01 1.54
CA VAL A 502 5.72 -39.11 2.67
C VAL A 502 5.58 -39.91 3.98
N LYS A 503 4.71 -40.92 4.02
CA LYS A 503 4.56 -41.83 5.14
C LYS A 503 5.89 -42.44 5.58
N SER A 504 6.67 -42.99 4.63
CA SER A 504 7.98 -43.56 4.94
C SER A 504 8.94 -42.53 5.53
N ALA A 505 8.95 -41.31 5.00
CA ALA A 505 9.82 -40.23 5.49
C ALA A 505 9.40 -39.78 6.91
N LEU A 506 8.09 -39.69 7.20
CA LEU A 506 7.56 -39.33 8.52
C LEU A 506 7.86 -40.37 9.59
N LEU A 507 7.71 -41.66 9.25
CA LEU A 507 8.10 -42.77 10.14
C LEU A 507 9.61 -42.74 10.47
N ASN A 508 10.45 -42.40 9.52
CA ASN A 508 11.90 -42.29 9.72
C ASN A 508 12.32 -41.15 10.66
N ILE A 509 11.42 -40.22 10.97
CA ILE A 509 11.67 -39.09 11.87
C ILE A 509 10.84 -39.15 13.16
N GLY A 510 10.15 -40.28 13.43
CA GLY A 510 9.45 -40.51 14.69
C GLY A 510 8.06 -39.90 14.77
N LEU A 511 7.38 -39.71 13.65
CA LEU A 511 5.99 -39.23 13.61
C LEU A 511 5.00 -40.39 13.35
N GLU A 512 5.18 -41.51 14.09
CA GLU A 512 4.35 -42.70 13.94
C GLU A 512 2.88 -42.43 14.29
N LYS A 513 2.64 -41.60 15.31
CA LYS A 513 1.28 -41.25 15.75
C LYS A 513 0.55 -40.51 14.64
N GLU A 514 1.12 -39.47 14.10
CA GLU A 514 0.54 -38.65 13.02
C GLU A 514 0.27 -39.49 11.76
N VAL A 515 1.20 -40.40 11.45
CA VAL A 515 1.03 -41.35 10.33
C VAL A 515 -0.11 -42.31 10.58
N LYS A 516 -0.24 -42.83 11.79
CA LYS A 516 -1.34 -43.73 12.16
C LYS A 516 -2.68 -43.02 12.08
N ASP A 517 -2.78 -41.85 12.71
CA ASP A 517 -4.00 -41.06 12.75
C ASP A 517 -4.49 -40.70 11.33
N ILE A 518 -3.59 -40.32 10.41
CA ILE A 518 -3.94 -40.07 9.00
C ILE A 518 -4.38 -41.37 8.30
N ASN A 519 -3.67 -42.50 8.50
CA ASN A 519 -4.03 -43.75 7.84
C ASN A 519 -5.40 -44.26 8.29
N ASP A 520 -5.73 -44.15 9.57
CA ASP A 520 -6.98 -44.62 10.14
C ASP A 520 -8.19 -43.88 9.53
N PHE A 521 -8.00 -42.63 9.07
CA PHE A 521 -9.05 -41.81 8.50
C PHE A 521 -8.87 -41.49 6.98
N MET A 522 -7.90 -42.09 6.30
CA MET A 522 -7.64 -41.83 4.87
C MET A 522 -8.84 -42.13 3.97
N PHE A 523 -9.69 -43.06 4.36
CA PHE A 523 -10.92 -43.41 3.63
C PHE A 523 -11.90 -42.22 3.58
N ILE A 524 -11.98 -41.40 4.65
CA ILE A 524 -12.86 -40.25 4.74
C ILE A 524 -12.48 -39.20 3.66
N ARG A 525 -11.20 -38.97 3.45
CA ARG A 525 -10.72 -38.06 2.38
C ARG A 525 -11.26 -38.46 1.01
N ASN A 526 -11.35 -39.77 0.73
CA ASN A 526 -11.82 -40.24 -0.58
C ASN A 526 -13.35 -40.21 -0.70
N MET A 527 -14.06 -40.15 0.42
CA MET A 527 -15.52 -40.22 0.46
C MET A 527 -16.19 -38.86 0.62
N VAL A 528 -15.56 -37.92 1.33
CA VAL A 528 -16.16 -36.63 1.71
C VAL A 528 -15.38 -35.47 1.09
N GLY A 529 -16.09 -34.59 0.39
CA GLY A 529 -15.57 -33.30 -0.08
C GLY A 529 -14.93 -33.26 -1.47
N CYS A 530 -14.54 -34.42 -2.05
CA CYS A 530 -13.94 -34.45 -3.40
C CYS A 530 -14.85 -35.05 -4.48
N HIS A 531 -15.75 -35.97 -4.10
CA HIS A 531 -16.68 -36.64 -5.02
C HIS A 531 -18.03 -36.86 -4.34
N TYR A 532 -19.11 -36.84 -5.14
CA TYR A 532 -20.40 -37.30 -4.63
C TYR A 532 -20.31 -38.81 -4.32
N SER A 533 -20.59 -39.16 -3.09
CA SER A 533 -20.69 -40.55 -2.64
C SER A 533 -21.89 -40.68 -1.72
N SER A 534 -22.74 -41.62 -2.00
CA SER A 534 -23.86 -41.97 -1.09
C SER A 534 -23.41 -42.37 0.32
N TRP A 535 -22.18 -42.83 0.45
CA TRP A 535 -21.58 -43.20 1.75
C TRP A 535 -21.14 -41.95 2.56
N ALA A 536 -21.03 -40.79 1.90
CA ALA A 536 -20.70 -39.53 2.60
C ALA A 536 -21.82 -39.12 3.57
N GLU A 537 -23.07 -39.51 3.28
CA GLU A 537 -24.22 -39.26 4.15
C GLU A 537 -24.22 -40.16 5.43
N GLU A 538 -23.45 -41.25 5.40
CA GLU A 538 -23.32 -42.21 6.53
C GLU A 538 -22.08 -41.91 7.41
N THR A 539 -21.20 -41.00 7.00
CA THR A 539 -19.99 -40.64 7.75
C THR A 539 -20.37 -39.74 8.93
N SER A 540 -19.96 -40.12 10.14
CA SER A 540 -20.28 -39.32 11.32
C SER A 540 -19.47 -38.03 11.39
N ASP A 541 -20.06 -36.98 11.95
CA ASP A 541 -19.39 -35.71 12.22
C ASP A 541 -18.10 -35.90 13.02
N PHE A 542 -18.11 -36.86 13.94
CA PHE A 542 -16.95 -37.20 14.76
C PHE A 542 -15.77 -37.72 13.94
N GLU A 543 -16.02 -38.54 12.92
CA GLU A 543 -14.96 -39.07 12.04
C GLU A 543 -14.36 -37.96 11.17
N ILE A 544 -15.21 -37.07 10.64
CA ILE A 544 -14.76 -35.91 9.85
C ILE A 544 -13.88 -34.96 10.71
N LEU A 545 -14.32 -34.66 11.93
CA LEU A 545 -13.56 -33.85 12.87
C LEU A 545 -12.25 -34.55 13.28
N SER A 546 -12.27 -35.85 13.50
CA SER A 546 -11.06 -36.64 13.83
C SER A 546 -10.05 -36.61 12.69
N PHE A 547 -10.50 -36.77 11.44
CA PHE A 547 -9.65 -36.64 10.26
C PHE A 547 -9.06 -35.22 10.13
N ALA A 548 -9.88 -34.18 10.23
CA ALA A 548 -9.44 -32.79 10.13
C ALA A 548 -8.41 -32.43 11.22
N ASN A 549 -8.63 -32.87 12.45
CA ASN A 549 -7.69 -32.70 13.56
C ASN A 549 -6.37 -33.46 13.34
N ALA A 550 -6.41 -34.66 12.78
CA ALA A 550 -5.22 -35.44 12.43
C ALA A 550 -4.39 -34.69 11.34
N VAL A 551 -5.06 -34.14 10.33
CA VAL A 551 -4.43 -33.35 9.28
C VAL A 551 -3.81 -32.06 9.86
N GLN A 552 -4.51 -31.35 10.74
CA GLN A 552 -3.99 -30.16 11.40
C GLN A 552 -2.80 -30.51 12.30
N SER A 553 -2.85 -31.60 13.05
CA SER A 553 -1.72 -32.07 13.87
C SER A 553 -0.48 -32.37 13.02
N LEU A 554 -0.64 -33.03 11.87
CA LEU A 554 0.46 -33.29 10.95
C LEU A 554 1.08 -31.98 10.45
N TYR A 555 0.24 -30.99 10.10
CA TYR A 555 0.72 -29.67 9.69
C TYR A 555 1.54 -29.00 10.81
N ASP A 556 0.99 -28.91 12.03
CA ASP A 556 1.64 -28.26 13.17
C ASP A 556 2.98 -28.93 13.55
N LYS A 557 3.13 -30.23 13.27
CA LYS A 557 4.39 -30.98 13.49
C LYS A 557 5.40 -30.83 12.36
N THR A 558 4.98 -30.42 11.18
CA THR A 558 5.87 -30.38 10.00
C THR A 558 6.11 -28.99 9.43
N PHE A 559 5.31 -28.02 9.82
CA PHE A 559 5.47 -26.61 9.46
C PHE A 559 5.69 -25.74 10.71
N CYS A 560 6.70 -24.89 10.67
CA CYS A 560 7.05 -24.01 11.79
C CYS A 560 6.50 -22.61 11.57
N ASP A 561 5.62 -22.18 12.46
CA ASP A 561 5.00 -20.86 12.44
C ASP A 561 5.97 -19.70 12.72
N GLU A 562 7.07 -19.94 13.44
CA GLU A 562 8.03 -18.89 13.78
C GLU A 562 8.90 -18.50 12.59
N CYS A 563 9.42 -19.49 11.88
CA CYS A 563 10.31 -19.22 10.73
C CYS A 563 9.63 -19.46 9.38
N MET A 564 8.33 -19.76 9.37
CA MET A 564 7.52 -19.99 8.17
C MET A 564 8.16 -21.02 7.22
N SER A 565 8.71 -22.09 7.78
CA SER A 565 9.40 -23.12 6.98
C SER A 565 8.97 -24.53 7.34
N TRP A 566 8.97 -25.38 6.32
CA TRP A 566 8.75 -26.81 6.49
C TRP A 566 9.99 -27.50 7.07
N VAL A 567 9.76 -28.57 7.80
CA VAL A 567 10.83 -29.47 8.21
C VAL A 567 11.53 -30.04 6.98
N SER A 568 12.84 -29.89 6.93
CA SER A 568 13.66 -30.25 5.77
C SER A 568 14.99 -30.87 6.19
N GLY A 569 15.58 -31.71 5.33
CA GLY A 569 16.93 -32.25 5.51
C GLY A 569 18.07 -31.34 5.05
N LYS A 570 17.73 -30.15 4.54
CA LYS A 570 18.76 -29.25 3.96
C LYS A 570 19.58 -28.49 5.00
N PHE A 571 19.08 -28.37 6.24
CA PHE A 571 19.67 -27.48 7.24
C PHE A 571 20.68 -28.17 8.18
N TYR A 572 20.57 -29.49 8.37
CA TYR A 572 21.47 -30.25 9.25
C TYR A 572 21.68 -31.66 8.71
N GLU A 573 22.94 -32.09 8.61
CA GLU A 573 23.27 -33.48 8.25
C GLU A 573 22.64 -34.46 9.25
N ASN A 574 21.96 -35.49 8.75
CA ASN A 574 21.27 -36.54 9.50
C ASN A 574 20.05 -36.14 10.36
N ASN A 575 19.67 -34.87 10.37
CA ASN A 575 18.48 -34.40 11.07
C ASN A 575 17.51 -33.69 10.13
N LYS A 576 16.24 -33.74 10.44
CA LYS A 576 15.20 -32.99 9.74
C LYS A 576 14.71 -31.88 10.66
N SER A 577 14.84 -30.64 10.27
CA SER A 577 14.43 -29.49 11.08
C SER A 577 13.79 -28.37 10.25
N CYS A 578 13.05 -27.49 10.91
CA CYS A 578 12.70 -26.20 10.35
C CYS A 578 13.93 -25.26 10.39
N HIS A 579 13.82 -24.12 9.76
CA HIS A 579 14.96 -23.18 9.64
C HIS A 579 15.47 -22.64 10.99
N CYS A 580 14.57 -22.34 11.95
CA CYS A 580 14.95 -21.85 13.28
C CYS A 580 15.31 -22.98 14.28
N GLY A 581 15.11 -24.24 13.92
CA GLY A 581 15.40 -25.38 14.78
C GLY A 581 14.32 -25.72 15.82
N LYS A 582 13.21 -24.95 15.92
CA LYS A 582 12.12 -25.23 16.87
C LYS A 582 11.50 -26.60 16.63
N LEU A 583 11.21 -26.93 15.37
CA LEU A 583 10.85 -28.28 14.97
C LEU A 583 12.12 -29.01 14.55
N HIS A 584 12.50 -30.02 15.33
CA HIS A 584 13.73 -30.76 15.12
C HIS A 584 13.52 -32.25 15.37
N TYR A 585 13.80 -33.08 14.35
CA TYR A 585 13.60 -34.52 14.36
C TYR A 585 14.89 -35.24 14.01
N ARG A 586 15.25 -36.23 14.84
CA ARG A 586 16.39 -37.12 14.57
C ARG A 586 15.94 -38.28 13.71
N LYS A 587 16.75 -38.66 12.75
CA LYS A 587 16.49 -39.88 11.96
C LYS A 587 16.58 -41.10 12.88
N ILE A 588 15.52 -41.89 12.94
CA ILE A 588 15.54 -43.17 13.65
C ILE A 588 16.42 -44.13 12.83
N ARG A 589 17.53 -44.58 13.41
CA ARG A 589 18.31 -45.68 12.82
C ARG A 589 17.46 -46.94 12.96
N LYS A 590 17.04 -47.55 11.87
CA LYS A 590 16.56 -48.92 11.90
C LYS A 590 17.80 -49.78 12.19
N GLU A 591 17.85 -50.40 13.38
CA GLU A 591 18.77 -51.49 13.68
C GLU A 591 18.51 -52.68 12.75
#